data_125ffc68cfe85ee5105e779045396b53
#
_entry.id   125ffc68cfe85ee5105e779045396b53
#
_cell.length_a   1.000
_cell.length_b   1.000
_cell.length_c   1.000
_cell.angle_alpha   90.00
_cell.angle_beta   90.00
_cell.angle_gamma   90.00
#
_symmetry.space_group_name_H-M   'P 1'
#
loop_
_entity.id
_entity.type
_entity.pdbx_description
1 polymer ?
#
loop_
_entity_poly.entity_id
_entity_poly.type
_entity_poly.pdbx_seq_one_letter_code
_entity_poly.pdbx_strand_id
1 'polypeptide(L)'
;MFEIFKSEIVRNKSLVGKYVLIVLLLWTANIITPYISGQYINFLVDTTDAGTTIILFVAVIACINLLQLIIKYIQSLVLTRLNYKISYQISNDLFQKIFSSEYKYYSNVDTAYLIDQISKDSNAVVNFSTSNVVNFFLQSATLIASAIFVFRADKLLCAIILSLIPFYVLTIFLNKSKIYATKMEMKQSSNAYFSRYAEQIQKIPYVKRNELGHEMNHRLSESLNELVEASLHSVRVEYLFANLNQLIIILAYLCIIGIGGYKVRIGKLSIGYFSTINTYFNMIISSVSYFVGLAGSYQDTKASFNRINDIMSKEDEKNGDILIDKLKLVEIVDLSIGYGNKKVLNRCSCQFERGTLYGLCGQNGKGKTTLLNAIVGLLAGDSSGDVCYNGISISNLNMQLMRRRNISYVEQDPVLMNMSVKEYLQLGLDMNHEMQQRQKQLIKSWNLSYLMDKQMNENGSNFSGGEKQKLSLIRALSKESSLILLDEPTAALDKESIARLMNCLQERKNDSVIIMVSHDPDVLAQCDTVLDICSIQNSNPD
;
A
#
# COMPACT_ATOMS: atom_id res chain seq x y z
N MET A 1 5.09 2.99 -16.17
CA MET A 1 6.22 3.04 -15.20
C MET A 1 7.08 4.30 -15.37
N PHE A 2 7.60 4.57 -16.57
CA PHE A 2 8.49 5.71 -16.83
C PHE A 2 7.82 7.09 -16.64
N GLU A 3 6.54 7.23 -16.93
CA GLU A 3 5.86 8.54 -16.83
C GLU A 3 5.59 8.99 -15.40
N ILE A 4 5.09 8.10 -14.54
CA ILE A 4 4.90 8.40 -13.10
C ILE A 4 6.25 8.73 -12.46
N PHE A 5 7.27 7.95 -12.80
CA PHE A 5 8.60 8.17 -12.28
C PHE A 5 9.25 9.46 -12.82
N LYS A 6 9.02 9.81 -14.10
CA LYS A 6 9.51 11.05 -14.72
C LYS A 6 8.93 12.28 -14.01
N SER A 7 7.64 12.26 -13.66
CA SER A 7 7.01 13.37 -12.94
C SER A 7 7.63 13.57 -11.56
N GLU A 8 7.90 12.47 -10.83
CA GLU A 8 8.49 12.52 -9.50
C GLU A 8 9.99 12.90 -9.50
N ILE A 9 10.75 12.47 -10.51
CA ILE A 9 12.13 12.95 -10.72
C ILE A 9 12.13 14.46 -10.97
N VAL A 10 11.25 14.96 -11.83
CA VAL A 10 11.16 16.41 -12.14
C VAL A 10 10.79 17.20 -10.89
N ARG A 11 9.86 16.70 -10.08
CA ARG A 11 9.47 17.30 -8.79
C ARG A 11 10.64 17.36 -7.79
N ASN A 12 11.56 16.40 -7.83
CA ASN A 12 12.67 16.25 -6.89
C ASN A 12 14.06 16.43 -7.55
N LYS A 13 14.14 17.11 -8.70
CA LYS A 13 15.35 17.25 -9.55
C LYS A 13 16.62 17.65 -8.78
N SER A 14 16.52 18.52 -7.79
CA SER A 14 17.66 18.97 -6.99
C SER A 14 18.25 17.85 -6.12
N LEU A 15 17.40 17.04 -5.47
CA LEU A 15 17.85 15.88 -4.66
C LEU A 15 18.41 14.77 -5.55
N VAL A 16 17.75 14.49 -6.68
CA VAL A 16 18.22 13.49 -7.65
C VAL A 16 19.56 13.91 -8.23
N GLY A 17 19.74 15.18 -8.62
CA GLY A 17 21.01 15.70 -9.11
C GLY A 17 22.15 15.57 -8.09
N LYS A 18 21.88 15.89 -6.81
CA LYS A 18 22.85 15.69 -5.72
C LYS A 18 23.22 14.21 -5.54
N TYR A 19 22.21 13.33 -5.56
CA TYR A 19 22.43 11.88 -5.45
C TYR A 19 23.31 11.36 -6.58
N VAL A 20 23.00 11.68 -7.82
CA VAL A 20 23.77 11.26 -9.00
C VAL A 20 25.21 11.77 -8.93
N LEU A 21 25.43 13.03 -8.55
CA LEU A 21 26.78 13.58 -8.40
C LEU A 21 27.60 12.81 -7.34
N ILE A 22 27.01 12.55 -6.17
CA ILE A 22 27.65 11.81 -5.08
C ILE A 22 28.04 10.40 -5.55
N VAL A 23 27.12 9.74 -6.25
CA VAL A 23 27.32 8.38 -6.77
C VAL A 23 28.44 8.34 -7.82
N LEU A 24 28.50 9.32 -8.72
CA LEU A 24 29.59 9.45 -9.71
C LEU A 24 30.96 9.67 -9.04
N LEU A 25 31.03 10.50 -8.00
CA LEU A 25 32.26 10.69 -7.22
C LEU A 25 32.72 9.40 -6.55
N LEU A 26 31.79 8.63 -5.95
CA LEU A 26 32.12 7.32 -5.39
C LEU A 26 32.58 6.32 -6.44
N TRP A 27 31.92 6.30 -7.58
CA TRP A 27 32.25 5.41 -8.68
C TRP A 27 33.67 5.69 -9.21
N THR A 28 34.04 6.95 -9.47
CA THR A 28 35.37 7.33 -9.92
C THR A 28 36.44 6.91 -8.91
N ALA A 29 36.21 7.14 -7.62
CA ALA A 29 37.11 6.73 -6.57
C ALA A 29 37.26 5.19 -6.52
N ASN A 30 36.17 4.42 -6.66
CA ASN A 30 36.20 2.96 -6.67
C ASN A 30 37.01 2.40 -7.87
N ILE A 31 36.88 2.99 -9.05
CA ILE A 31 37.61 2.56 -10.26
C ILE A 31 39.11 2.91 -10.19
N ILE A 32 39.45 4.05 -9.60
CA ILE A 32 40.86 4.52 -9.57
C ILE A 32 41.67 3.83 -8.47
N THR A 33 41.04 3.49 -7.33
CA THR A 33 41.77 2.92 -6.16
C THR A 33 42.57 1.65 -6.50
N PRO A 34 42.09 0.64 -7.24
CA PRO A 34 42.86 -0.53 -7.59
C PRO A 34 44.11 -0.21 -8.43
N TYR A 35 43.97 0.76 -9.34
CA TYR A 35 45.10 1.19 -10.17
C TYR A 35 46.21 1.85 -9.32
N ILE A 36 45.85 2.77 -8.40
CA ILE A 36 46.83 3.41 -7.48
C ILE A 36 47.50 2.34 -6.59
N SER A 37 46.69 1.39 -6.06
CA SER A 37 47.23 0.29 -5.26
C SER A 37 48.22 -0.59 -6.05
N GLY A 38 47.92 -0.84 -7.33
CA GLY A 38 48.85 -1.57 -8.22
C GLY A 38 50.15 -0.81 -8.49
N GLN A 39 50.07 0.50 -8.72
CA GLN A 39 51.27 1.35 -8.88
C GLN A 39 52.11 1.39 -7.60
N TYR A 40 51.47 1.45 -6.43
CA TYR A 40 52.15 1.35 -5.14
C TYR A 40 52.92 0.02 -4.98
N ILE A 41 52.32 -1.11 -5.35
CA ILE A 41 52.97 -2.43 -5.31
C ILE A 41 54.16 -2.48 -6.25
N ASN A 42 54.03 -1.95 -7.48
CA ASN A 42 55.17 -1.88 -8.41
C ASN A 42 56.30 -1.05 -7.83
N PHE A 43 56.00 0.10 -7.26
CA PHE A 43 56.98 0.98 -6.63
C PHE A 43 57.73 0.27 -5.49
N LEU A 44 57.06 -0.52 -4.64
CA LEU A 44 57.68 -1.30 -3.57
C LEU A 44 58.68 -2.36 -4.07
N VAL A 45 58.47 -2.88 -5.28
CA VAL A 45 59.33 -3.92 -5.87
C VAL A 45 60.55 -3.31 -6.56
N ASP A 46 60.39 -2.13 -7.17
CA ASP A 46 61.38 -1.53 -8.06
C ASP A 46 62.39 -0.61 -7.32
N THR A 47 62.13 -0.19 -6.08
CA THR A 47 62.95 0.82 -5.38
C THR A 47 63.47 0.36 -4.04
N THR A 48 64.82 0.64 -3.80
CA THR A 48 65.53 0.33 -2.55
C THR A 48 65.57 1.49 -1.54
N ASP A 49 65.24 2.73 -1.95
CA ASP A 49 65.30 3.93 -1.11
C ASP A 49 64.07 4.84 -1.30
N ALA A 50 63.10 4.73 -0.39
CA ALA A 50 61.87 5.47 -0.65
C ALA A 50 60.92 5.69 0.55
N GLY A 51 61.41 5.88 1.74
CA GLY A 51 60.58 6.07 2.93
C GLY A 51 59.53 7.18 2.80
N THR A 52 59.90 8.31 2.21
CA THR A 52 58.97 9.45 2.02
C THR A 52 57.86 9.16 0.98
N THR A 53 58.22 8.45 -0.11
CA THR A 53 57.27 8.09 -1.17
C THR A 53 56.28 7.00 -0.73
N ILE A 54 56.73 6.04 0.10
CA ILE A 54 55.86 5.04 0.73
C ILE A 54 54.78 5.72 1.60
N ILE A 55 55.20 6.67 2.46
CA ILE A 55 54.30 7.43 3.31
C ILE A 55 53.27 8.20 2.47
N LEU A 56 53.71 8.80 1.35
CA LEU A 56 52.83 9.52 0.45
C LEU A 56 51.75 8.61 -0.17
N PHE A 57 52.15 7.43 -0.71
CA PHE A 57 51.17 6.47 -1.27
C PHE A 57 50.17 5.99 -0.22
N VAL A 58 50.67 5.62 0.97
CA VAL A 58 49.79 5.18 2.07
C VAL A 58 48.83 6.30 2.48
N ALA A 59 49.35 7.54 2.60
CA ALA A 59 48.51 8.70 2.94
C ALA A 59 47.42 8.96 1.87
N VAL A 60 47.77 8.87 0.58
CA VAL A 60 46.81 9.04 -0.53
C VAL A 60 45.73 7.96 -0.50
N ILE A 61 46.12 6.68 -0.38
CA ILE A 61 45.18 5.56 -0.32
C ILE A 61 44.29 5.69 0.92
N ALA A 62 44.83 6.03 2.09
CA ALA A 62 44.07 6.25 3.31
C ALA A 62 43.08 7.42 3.15
N CYS A 63 43.51 8.54 2.58
CA CYS A 63 42.68 9.69 2.32
C CYS A 63 41.51 9.33 1.39
N ILE A 64 41.75 8.62 0.28
CA ILE A 64 40.70 8.19 -0.65
C ILE A 64 39.71 7.29 0.08
N ASN A 65 40.16 6.30 0.86
CA ASN A 65 39.26 5.39 1.58
C ASN A 65 38.46 6.12 2.67
N LEU A 66 39.06 7.04 3.43
CA LEU A 66 38.36 7.85 4.42
C LEU A 66 37.32 8.77 3.76
N LEU A 67 37.65 9.42 2.66
CA LEU A 67 36.71 10.22 1.88
C LEU A 67 35.53 9.36 1.36
N GLN A 68 35.85 8.16 0.86
CA GLN A 68 34.80 7.23 0.41
C GLN A 68 33.82 6.87 1.56
N LEU A 69 34.29 6.66 2.78
CA LEU A 69 33.42 6.39 3.94
C LEU A 69 32.47 7.56 4.21
N ILE A 70 32.99 8.78 4.23
CA ILE A 70 32.19 10.00 4.44
C ILE A 70 31.17 10.17 3.31
N ILE A 71 31.60 10.02 2.06
CA ILE A 71 30.71 10.19 0.90
C ILE A 71 29.64 9.09 0.86
N LYS A 72 29.97 7.83 1.22
CA LYS A 72 28.97 6.74 1.35
C LYS A 72 27.92 7.04 2.42
N TYR A 73 28.34 7.61 3.55
CA TYR A 73 27.41 8.04 4.59
C TYR A 73 26.45 9.11 4.06
N ILE A 74 26.98 10.15 3.40
CA ILE A 74 26.15 11.22 2.79
C ILE A 74 25.23 10.64 1.71
N GLN A 75 25.74 9.73 0.86
CA GLN A 75 24.94 9.01 -0.14
C GLN A 75 23.75 8.29 0.49
N SER A 76 23.99 7.55 1.57
CA SER A 76 22.93 6.82 2.29
C SER A 76 21.85 7.76 2.83
N LEU A 77 22.23 8.90 3.42
CA LEU A 77 21.29 9.90 3.92
C LEU A 77 20.44 10.51 2.79
N VAL A 78 21.11 10.90 1.69
CA VAL A 78 20.41 11.50 0.54
C VAL A 78 19.47 10.50 -0.12
N LEU A 79 19.90 9.25 -0.31
CA LEU A 79 19.09 8.17 -0.89
C LEU A 79 17.87 7.87 -0.01
N THR A 80 18.06 7.73 1.29
CA THR A 80 16.98 7.48 2.26
C THR A 80 15.95 8.61 2.20
N ARG A 81 16.40 9.87 2.24
CA ARG A 81 15.50 11.03 2.14
C ARG A 81 14.74 11.06 0.82
N LEU A 82 15.41 10.73 -0.28
CA LEU A 82 14.80 10.67 -1.62
C LEU A 82 13.73 9.57 -1.67
N ASN A 83 14.05 8.37 -1.21
CA ASN A 83 13.13 7.23 -1.22
C ASN A 83 11.87 7.51 -0.39
N TYR A 84 12.02 7.95 0.86
CA TYR A 84 10.87 8.28 1.70
C TYR A 84 9.99 9.38 1.11
N LYS A 85 10.62 10.43 0.54
CA LYS A 85 9.87 11.53 -0.04
C LYS A 85 9.05 11.10 -1.25
N ILE A 86 9.65 10.35 -2.17
CA ILE A 86 8.94 9.88 -3.38
C ILE A 86 7.89 8.82 -2.99
N SER A 87 8.23 7.88 -2.10
CA SER A 87 7.29 6.85 -1.65
C SER A 87 6.06 7.46 -0.98
N TYR A 88 6.26 8.47 -0.12
CA TYR A 88 5.16 9.21 0.50
C TYR A 88 4.28 9.91 -0.54
N GLN A 89 4.87 10.55 -1.54
CA GLN A 89 4.12 11.22 -2.61
C GLN A 89 3.25 10.23 -3.39
N ILE A 90 3.83 9.10 -3.84
CA ILE A 90 3.08 8.04 -4.54
C ILE A 90 1.96 7.49 -3.65
N SER A 91 2.25 7.20 -2.39
CA SER A 91 1.24 6.69 -1.45
C SER A 91 0.12 7.70 -1.25
N ASN A 92 0.43 8.99 -1.12
CA ASN A 92 -0.57 10.05 -0.97
C ASN A 92 -1.45 10.19 -2.23
N ASP A 93 -0.85 10.14 -3.42
CA ASP A 93 -1.59 10.19 -4.68
C ASP A 93 -2.53 8.97 -4.82
N LEU A 94 -2.07 7.78 -4.39
CA LEU A 94 -2.91 6.58 -4.32
C LEU A 94 -4.06 6.72 -3.32
N PHE A 95 -3.81 7.28 -2.13
CA PHE A 95 -4.87 7.55 -1.16
C PHE A 95 -5.91 8.52 -1.72
N GLN A 96 -5.47 9.62 -2.34
CA GLN A 96 -6.40 10.56 -2.97
C GLN A 96 -7.22 9.89 -4.07
N LYS A 97 -6.59 9.03 -4.88
CA LYS A 97 -7.28 8.27 -5.92
C LYS A 97 -8.32 7.30 -5.36
N ILE A 98 -8.01 6.60 -4.25
CA ILE A 98 -8.96 5.72 -3.58
C ILE A 98 -10.18 6.51 -3.10
N PHE A 99 -9.99 7.66 -2.49
CA PHE A 99 -11.08 8.50 -2.01
C PHE A 99 -11.91 9.15 -3.13
N SER A 100 -11.32 9.38 -4.30
CA SER A 100 -12.06 9.91 -5.45
C SER A 100 -12.73 8.84 -6.30
N SER A 101 -12.35 7.58 -6.16
CA SER A 101 -12.86 6.48 -6.97
C SER A 101 -14.24 6.00 -6.50
N GLU A 102 -14.98 5.36 -7.41
CA GLU A 102 -16.31 4.80 -7.09
C GLU A 102 -16.23 3.79 -5.92
N TYR A 103 -17.20 3.87 -5.02
CA TYR A 103 -17.28 3.04 -3.81
C TYR A 103 -17.26 1.53 -4.11
N LYS A 104 -17.80 1.09 -5.25
CA LYS A 104 -17.86 -0.33 -5.65
C LYS A 104 -16.50 -1.03 -5.66
N TYR A 105 -15.40 -0.30 -5.93
CA TYR A 105 -14.07 -0.90 -6.01
C TYR A 105 -13.50 -1.27 -4.65
N TYR A 106 -14.00 -0.66 -3.57
CA TYR A 106 -13.42 -0.81 -2.22
C TYR A 106 -14.37 -1.35 -1.17
N SER A 107 -15.65 -1.55 -1.51
CA SER A 107 -16.70 -1.99 -0.57
C SER A 107 -16.41 -3.32 0.14
N ASN A 108 -15.61 -4.20 -0.48
CA ASN A 108 -15.30 -5.54 0.05
C ASN A 108 -13.78 -5.78 0.19
N VAL A 109 -12.96 -4.72 0.18
CA VAL A 109 -11.50 -4.84 0.28
C VAL A 109 -11.07 -4.77 1.74
N ASP A 110 -10.22 -5.71 2.16
CA ASP A 110 -9.57 -5.66 3.47
C ASP A 110 -8.66 -4.42 3.54
N THR A 111 -9.00 -3.51 4.43
CA THR A 111 -8.31 -2.23 4.59
C THR A 111 -6.85 -2.41 5.02
N ALA A 112 -6.57 -3.37 5.90
CA ALA A 112 -5.21 -3.64 6.36
C ALA A 112 -4.35 -4.17 5.21
N TYR A 113 -4.91 -5.06 4.37
CA TYR A 113 -4.25 -5.55 3.17
C TYR A 113 -3.97 -4.42 2.17
N LEU A 114 -4.93 -3.52 1.96
CA LEU A 114 -4.79 -2.40 1.03
C LEU A 114 -3.68 -1.42 1.48
N ILE A 115 -3.63 -1.08 2.77
CA ILE A 115 -2.59 -0.20 3.34
C ILE A 115 -1.20 -0.82 3.18
N ASP A 116 -1.05 -2.10 3.56
CA ASP A 116 0.22 -2.83 3.43
C ASP A 116 0.67 -2.92 1.97
N GLN A 117 -0.26 -3.22 1.07
CA GLN A 117 -0.02 -3.29 -0.37
C GLN A 117 0.46 -1.94 -0.94
N ILE A 118 -0.24 -0.83 -0.63
CA ILE A 118 0.13 0.51 -1.10
C ILE A 118 1.54 0.87 -0.63
N SER A 119 1.84 0.63 0.64
CA SER A 119 3.15 0.92 1.22
C SER A 119 4.26 0.08 0.60
N LYS A 120 4.07 -1.24 0.51
CA LYS A 120 5.06 -2.17 -0.07
C LYS A 120 5.30 -1.90 -1.56
N ASP A 121 4.23 -1.71 -2.33
CA ASP A 121 4.33 -1.50 -3.77
C ASP A 121 4.96 -0.16 -4.12
N SER A 122 4.61 0.91 -3.40
CA SER A 122 5.24 2.23 -3.54
C SER A 122 6.75 2.15 -3.24
N ASN A 123 7.13 1.49 -2.15
CA ASN A 123 8.54 1.31 -1.79
C ASN A 123 9.30 0.46 -2.81
N ALA A 124 8.70 -0.62 -3.34
CA ALA A 124 9.33 -1.47 -4.35
C ALA A 124 9.62 -0.71 -5.64
N VAL A 125 8.65 0.08 -6.13
CA VAL A 125 8.80 0.89 -7.34
C VAL A 125 9.85 1.99 -7.14
N VAL A 126 9.83 2.67 -6.00
CA VAL A 126 10.79 3.74 -5.68
C VAL A 126 12.21 3.18 -5.56
N ASN A 127 12.40 2.10 -4.79
CA ASN A 127 13.72 1.48 -4.61
C ASN A 127 14.30 0.98 -5.92
N PHE A 128 13.49 0.37 -6.78
CA PHE A 128 13.93 -0.05 -8.11
C PHE A 128 14.39 1.15 -8.93
N SER A 129 13.61 2.19 -8.96
CA SER A 129 13.85 3.36 -9.81
C SER A 129 15.05 4.20 -9.34
N THR A 130 15.21 4.39 -8.04
CA THR A 130 16.31 5.21 -7.48
C THR A 130 17.62 4.46 -7.38
N SER A 131 17.58 3.16 -7.07
CA SER A 131 18.79 2.35 -6.87
C SER A 131 19.17 1.57 -8.13
N ASN A 132 18.24 0.78 -8.70
CA ASN A 132 18.59 -0.11 -9.80
C ASN A 132 18.85 0.61 -11.11
N VAL A 133 18.11 1.69 -11.42
CA VAL A 133 18.36 2.47 -12.66
C VAL A 133 19.74 3.15 -12.60
N VAL A 134 20.08 3.77 -11.47
CA VAL A 134 21.40 4.39 -11.29
C VAL A 134 22.52 3.34 -11.33
N ASN A 135 22.34 2.23 -10.61
CA ASN A 135 23.28 1.13 -10.60
C ASN A 135 23.46 0.47 -11.98
N PHE A 136 22.41 0.42 -12.81
CA PHE A 136 22.52 -0.08 -14.18
C PHE A 136 23.62 0.68 -14.98
N PHE A 137 23.57 2.00 -14.95
CA PHE A 137 24.59 2.82 -15.64
C PHE A 137 25.95 2.69 -15.01
N LEU A 138 26.04 2.65 -13.68
CA LEU A 138 27.32 2.50 -12.97
C LEU A 138 27.97 1.15 -13.22
N GLN A 139 27.18 0.07 -13.14
CA GLN A 139 27.70 -1.28 -13.38
C GLN A 139 28.10 -1.49 -14.85
N SER A 140 27.38 -0.86 -15.80
CA SER A 140 27.78 -0.83 -17.21
C SER A 140 29.13 -0.10 -17.37
N ALA A 141 29.26 1.07 -16.76
CA ALA A 141 30.50 1.85 -16.80
C ALA A 141 31.66 1.10 -16.09
N THR A 142 31.38 0.43 -14.96
CA THR A 142 32.38 -0.38 -14.22
C THR A 142 32.86 -1.55 -15.07
N LEU A 143 31.96 -2.27 -15.73
CA LEU A 143 32.31 -3.40 -16.59
C LEU A 143 33.21 -2.94 -17.74
N ILE A 144 32.82 -1.86 -18.43
CA ILE A 144 33.58 -1.30 -19.56
C ILE A 144 34.95 -0.80 -19.08
N ALA A 145 34.99 0.00 -18.02
CA ALA A 145 36.26 0.55 -17.48
C ALA A 145 37.21 -0.58 -17.03
N SER A 146 36.72 -1.53 -16.25
CA SER A 146 37.52 -2.68 -15.77
C SER A 146 38.04 -3.53 -16.93
N ALA A 147 37.21 -3.80 -17.96
CA ALA A 147 37.63 -4.53 -19.15
C ALA A 147 38.73 -3.79 -19.92
N ILE A 148 38.64 -2.46 -20.09
CA ILE A 148 39.67 -1.63 -20.74
C ILE A 148 40.97 -1.68 -19.96
N PHE A 149 40.93 -1.56 -18.64
CA PHE A 149 42.15 -1.64 -17.79
C PHE A 149 42.82 -3.00 -17.90
N VAL A 150 42.06 -4.10 -17.79
CA VAL A 150 42.58 -5.46 -17.93
C VAL A 150 43.15 -5.68 -19.34
N PHE A 151 42.46 -5.22 -20.39
CA PHE A 151 42.95 -5.35 -21.78
C PHE A 151 44.26 -4.61 -22.02
N ARG A 152 44.41 -3.42 -21.44
CA ARG A 152 45.69 -2.65 -21.51
C ARG A 152 46.82 -3.31 -20.74
N ALA A 153 46.51 -3.93 -19.59
CA ALA A 153 47.48 -4.63 -18.78
C ALA A 153 47.94 -5.97 -19.43
N ASP A 154 46.95 -6.79 -19.87
CA ASP A 154 47.23 -8.05 -20.55
C ASP A 154 46.06 -8.53 -21.40
N LYS A 155 46.26 -8.60 -22.72
CA LYS A 155 45.24 -8.99 -23.69
C LYS A 155 44.76 -10.44 -23.52
N LEU A 156 45.68 -11.37 -23.14
CA LEU A 156 45.32 -12.79 -23.00
C LEU A 156 44.48 -13.03 -21.76
N LEU A 157 44.84 -12.42 -20.62
CA LEU A 157 44.04 -12.52 -19.40
C LEU A 157 42.66 -11.88 -19.58
N CYS A 158 42.59 -10.77 -20.31
CA CYS A 158 41.30 -10.16 -20.66
C CYS A 158 40.41 -11.11 -21.49
N ALA A 159 40.99 -11.76 -22.52
CA ALA A 159 40.26 -12.71 -23.35
C ALA A 159 39.75 -13.91 -22.53
N ILE A 160 40.53 -14.44 -21.60
CA ILE A 160 40.13 -15.51 -20.69
C ILE A 160 38.93 -15.07 -19.83
N ILE A 161 39.03 -13.89 -19.17
CA ILE A 161 37.96 -13.35 -18.32
C ILE A 161 36.68 -13.19 -19.14
N LEU A 162 36.74 -12.57 -20.30
CA LEU A 162 35.58 -12.33 -21.14
C LEU A 162 34.96 -13.62 -21.69
N SER A 163 35.78 -14.65 -21.99
CA SER A 163 35.28 -15.95 -22.49
C SER A 163 34.47 -16.73 -21.44
N LEU A 164 34.71 -16.49 -20.14
CA LEU A 164 33.99 -17.18 -19.05
C LEU A 164 32.65 -16.53 -18.70
N ILE A 165 32.43 -15.26 -19.07
CA ILE A 165 31.15 -14.56 -18.81
C ILE A 165 29.94 -15.29 -19.45
N PRO A 166 29.98 -15.72 -20.72
CA PRO A 166 28.87 -16.46 -21.32
C PRO A 166 28.51 -17.74 -20.56
N PHE A 167 29.52 -18.50 -20.08
CA PHE A 167 29.26 -19.72 -19.29
C PHE A 167 28.60 -19.39 -17.95
N TYR A 168 29.05 -18.34 -17.28
CA TYR A 168 28.43 -17.86 -16.04
C TYR A 168 26.95 -17.45 -16.25
N VAL A 169 26.67 -16.70 -17.31
CA VAL A 169 25.30 -16.28 -17.65
C VAL A 169 24.44 -17.48 -18.04
N LEU A 170 24.98 -18.43 -18.81
CA LEU A 170 24.26 -19.62 -19.26
C LEU A 170 23.78 -20.50 -18.09
N THR A 171 24.62 -20.72 -17.07
CA THR A 171 24.23 -21.51 -15.88
C THR A 171 23.07 -20.90 -15.16
N ILE A 172 23.01 -19.57 -15.03
CA ILE A 172 21.90 -18.86 -14.38
C ILE A 172 20.63 -18.98 -15.21
N PHE A 173 20.75 -18.80 -16.55
CA PHE A 173 19.59 -18.84 -17.44
C PHE A 173 18.95 -20.24 -17.46
N LEU A 174 19.74 -21.30 -17.49
CA LEU A 174 19.25 -22.69 -17.48
C LEU A 174 18.53 -23.07 -16.18
N ASN A 175 18.93 -22.48 -15.06
CA ASN A 175 18.43 -22.86 -13.75
C ASN A 175 17.35 -21.92 -13.18
N LYS A 176 17.10 -20.78 -13.86
CA LYS A 176 16.14 -19.76 -13.41
C LYS A 176 14.74 -20.31 -13.15
N SER A 177 14.23 -21.18 -14.03
CA SER A 177 12.89 -21.75 -13.91
C SER A 177 12.75 -22.61 -12.64
N LYS A 178 13.76 -23.44 -12.32
CA LYS A 178 13.73 -24.33 -11.17
C LYS A 178 13.83 -23.54 -9.85
N ILE A 179 14.71 -22.55 -9.80
CA ILE A 179 14.82 -21.64 -8.64
C ILE A 179 13.51 -20.89 -8.43
N TYR A 180 12.89 -20.39 -9.50
CA TYR A 180 11.60 -19.68 -9.40
C TYR A 180 10.48 -20.58 -8.88
N ALA A 181 10.40 -21.83 -9.36
CA ALA A 181 9.37 -22.77 -8.92
C ALA A 181 9.46 -23.07 -7.42
N THR A 182 10.67 -23.36 -6.92
CA THR A 182 10.86 -23.65 -5.49
C THR A 182 10.64 -22.41 -4.58
N LYS A 183 10.99 -21.21 -5.06
CA LYS A 183 10.68 -19.95 -4.34
C LYS A 183 9.17 -19.69 -4.29
N MET A 184 8.44 -20.03 -5.36
CA MET A 184 7.00 -19.86 -5.38
C MET A 184 6.30 -20.84 -4.43
N GLU A 185 6.73 -22.10 -4.37
CA GLU A 185 6.27 -23.10 -3.41
C GLU A 185 6.49 -22.64 -1.96
N MET A 186 7.71 -22.21 -1.64
CA MET A 186 8.03 -21.65 -0.32
C MET A 186 7.14 -20.44 0.02
N LYS A 187 6.90 -19.55 -0.93
CA LYS A 187 6.03 -18.38 -0.73
C LYS A 187 4.58 -18.76 -0.47
N GLN A 188 4.06 -19.79 -1.17
CA GLN A 188 2.71 -20.30 -0.93
C GLN A 188 2.57 -20.91 0.46
N SER A 189 3.52 -21.76 0.89
CA SER A 189 3.55 -22.32 2.25
C SER A 189 3.68 -21.24 3.33
N SER A 190 4.50 -20.21 3.07
CA SER A 190 4.62 -19.05 3.96
C SER A 190 3.30 -18.29 4.11
N ASN A 191 2.61 -18.01 3.01
CA ASN A 191 1.31 -17.35 3.04
C ASN A 191 0.27 -18.18 3.80
N ALA A 192 0.23 -19.50 3.59
CA ALA A 192 -0.67 -20.40 4.30
C ALA A 192 -0.41 -20.40 5.82
N TYR A 193 0.86 -20.46 6.22
CA TYR A 193 1.24 -20.39 7.63
C TYR A 193 0.83 -19.07 8.28
N PHE A 194 1.17 -17.94 7.67
CA PHE A 194 0.84 -16.63 8.23
C PHE A 194 -0.67 -16.35 8.24
N SER A 195 -1.42 -16.84 7.25
CA SER A 195 -2.88 -16.76 7.27
C SER A 195 -3.50 -17.50 8.45
N ARG A 196 -3.05 -18.75 8.70
CA ARG A 196 -3.49 -19.54 9.88
C ARG A 196 -3.09 -18.87 11.20
N TYR A 197 -1.88 -18.33 11.26
CA TYR A 197 -1.39 -17.62 12.43
C TYR A 197 -2.23 -16.37 12.74
N ALA A 198 -2.53 -15.55 11.72
CA ALA A 198 -3.38 -14.37 11.86
C ALA A 198 -4.81 -14.74 12.30
N GLU A 199 -5.39 -15.80 11.71
CA GLU A 199 -6.71 -16.29 12.11
C GLU A 199 -6.75 -16.67 13.61
N GLN A 200 -5.74 -17.37 14.10
CA GLN A 200 -5.67 -17.77 15.50
C GLN A 200 -5.58 -16.57 16.45
N ILE A 201 -4.77 -15.57 16.10
CA ILE A 201 -4.65 -14.34 16.89
C ILE A 201 -5.98 -13.59 16.94
N GLN A 202 -6.64 -13.41 15.79
CA GLN A 202 -7.93 -12.73 15.74
C GLN A 202 -9.01 -13.43 16.58
N LYS A 203 -8.92 -14.76 16.71
CA LYS A 203 -9.89 -15.58 17.43
C LYS A 203 -9.45 -16.00 18.84
N ILE A 204 -8.44 -15.34 19.43
CA ILE A 204 -7.94 -15.65 20.79
C ILE A 204 -9.08 -15.81 21.84
N PRO A 205 -10.08 -14.89 21.91
CA PRO A 205 -11.16 -15.05 22.90
C PRO A 205 -11.98 -16.33 22.70
N TYR A 206 -12.21 -16.73 21.43
CA TYR A 206 -12.91 -17.98 21.11
C TYR A 206 -12.08 -19.20 21.49
N VAL A 207 -10.80 -19.20 21.12
CA VAL A 207 -9.86 -20.29 21.44
C VAL A 207 -9.77 -20.51 22.96
N LYS A 208 -9.66 -19.40 23.73
CA LYS A 208 -9.60 -19.47 25.21
C LYS A 208 -10.90 -19.94 25.82
N ARG A 209 -12.06 -19.47 25.35
CA ARG A 209 -13.38 -19.88 25.89
C ARG A 209 -13.67 -21.37 25.71
N ASN A 210 -13.12 -21.97 24.65
CA ASN A 210 -13.36 -23.37 24.30
C ASN A 210 -12.16 -24.27 24.59
N GLU A 211 -11.08 -23.75 25.24
CA GLU A 211 -9.84 -24.46 25.57
C GLU A 211 -9.17 -25.18 24.38
N LEU A 212 -9.26 -24.58 23.18
CA LEU A 212 -8.76 -25.15 21.92
C LEU A 212 -7.26 -24.87 21.69
N GLY A 213 -6.52 -24.44 22.70
CA GLY A 213 -5.12 -24.03 22.55
C GLY A 213 -4.21 -25.12 22.00
N HIS A 214 -4.43 -26.38 22.45
CA HIS A 214 -3.61 -27.52 22.01
C HIS A 214 -3.86 -27.86 20.52
N GLU A 215 -5.11 -27.92 20.09
CA GLU A 215 -5.51 -28.24 18.72
C GLU A 215 -5.05 -27.13 17.74
N MET A 216 -5.15 -25.89 18.14
CA MET A 216 -4.70 -24.77 17.34
C MET A 216 -3.18 -24.75 17.19
N ASN A 217 -2.44 -25.05 18.27
CA ASN A 217 -0.99 -25.17 18.23
C ASN A 217 -0.54 -26.34 17.33
N HIS A 218 -1.24 -27.47 17.38
CA HIS A 218 -0.94 -28.61 16.51
C HIS A 218 -1.10 -28.24 15.04
N ARG A 219 -2.23 -27.64 14.66
CA ARG A 219 -2.47 -27.17 13.28
C ARG A 219 -1.45 -26.15 12.81
N LEU A 220 -1.01 -25.25 13.70
CA LEU A 220 0.02 -24.27 13.38
C LEU A 220 1.38 -24.93 13.17
N SER A 221 1.72 -25.92 14.02
CA SER A 221 2.96 -26.71 13.93
C SER A 221 3.03 -27.50 12.61
N GLU A 222 1.93 -28.09 12.16
CA GLU A 222 1.86 -28.75 10.84
C GLU A 222 2.17 -27.78 9.71
N SER A 223 1.54 -26.60 9.69
CA SER A 223 1.82 -25.58 8.67
C SER A 223 3.24 -25.04 8.72
N LEU A 224 3.81 -24.96 9.94
CA LEU A 224 5.21 -24.56 10.11
C LEU A 224 6.14 -25.61 9.51
N ASN A 225 5.87 -26.90 9.73
CA ASN A 225 6.67 -27.99 9.16
C ASN A 225 6.61 -27.97 7.61
N GLU A 226 5.44 -27.75 7.02
CA GLU A 226 5.29 -27.57 5.57
C GLU A 226 6.14 -26.39 5.05
N LEU A 227 6.12 -25.26 5.75
CA LEU A 227 6.93 -24.09 5.42
C LEU A 227 8.43 -24.37 5.54
N VAL A 228 8.85 -25.09 6.60
CA VAL A 228 10.25 -25.47 6.82
C VAL A 228 10.74 -26.39 5.70
N GLU A 229 9.97 -27.42 5.33
CA GLU A 229 10.36 -28.33 4.24
C GLU A 229 10.44 -27.61 2.88
N ALA A 230 9.46 -26.78 2.54
CA ALA A 230 9.49 -25.97 1.33
C ALA A 230 10.69 -24.99 1.32
N SER A 231 11.02 -24.39 2.47
CA SER A 231 12.16 -23.50 2.63
C SER A 231 13.49 -24.26 2.47
N LEU A 232 13.63 -25.42 3.09
CA LEU A 232 14.80 -26.27 2.94
C LEU A 232 14.99 -26.74 1.51
N HIS A 233 13.89 -27.12 0.82
CA HIS A 233 13.93 -27.49 -0.59
C HIS A 233 14.42 -26.31 -1.46
N SER A 234 13.87 -25.12 -1.25
CA SER A 234 14.29 -23.90 -1.97
C SER A 234 15.77 -23.57 -1.74
N VAL A 235 16.24 -23.63 -0.47
CA VAL A 235 17.63 -23.36 -0.12
C VAL A 235 18.58 -24.39 -0.73
N ARG A 236 18.24 -25.70 -0.70
CA ARG A 236 19.09 -26.75 -1.33
C ARG A 236 19.26 -26.50 -2.82
N VAL A 237 18.18 -26.18 -3.52
CA VAL A 237 18.21 -25.90 -4.97
C VAL A 237 19.03 -24.64 -5.23
N GLU A 238 18.78 -23.55 -4.51
CA GLU A 238 19.51 -22.28 -4.69
C GLU A 238 21.01 -22.43 -4.42
N TYR A 239 21.37 -23.15 -3.35
CA TYR A 239 22.77 -23.39 -2.96
C TYR A 239 23.52 -24.24 -3.99
N LEU A 240 22.90 -25.28 -4.55
CA LEU A 240 23.53 -26.08 -5.60
C LEU A 240 23.86 -25.24 -6.84
N PHE A 241 22.96 -24.36 -7.26
CA PHE A 241 23.21 -23.51 -8.42
C PHE A 241 24.16 -22.35 -8.14
N ALA A 242 24.11 -21.78 -6.95
CA ALA A 242 25.09 -20.77 -6.50
C ALA A 242 26.51 -21.35 -6.50
N ASN A 243 26.68 -22.59 -6.03
CA ASN A 243 27.99 -23.27 -6.02
C ASN A 243 28.50 -23.59 -7.43
N LEU A 244 27.64 -23.96 -8.38
CA LEU A 244 28.06 -24.13 -9.78
C LEU A 244 28.62 -22.82 -10.36
N ASN A 245 27.97 -21.69 -10.09
CA ASN A 245 28.49 -20.39 -10.50
C ASN A 245 29.81 -20.06 -9.79
N GLN A 246 29.91 -20.36 -8.50
CA GLN A 246 31.14 -20.15 -7.73
C GLN A 246 32.30 -21.00 -8.26
N LEU A 247 32.05 -22.23 -8.71
CA LEU A 247 33.07 -23.07 -9.34
C LEU A 247 33.63 -22.43 -10.63
N ILE A 248 32.77 -21.84 -11.46
CA ILE A 248 33.23 -21.13 -12.67
C ILE A 248 34.13 -19.96 -12.30
N ILE A 249 33.77 -19.19 -11.28
CA ILE A 249 34.59 -18.08 -10.78
C ILE A 249 35.92 -18.58 -10.24
N ILE A 250 35.93 -19.67 -9.47
CA ILE A 250 37.18 -20.28 -8.94
C ILE A 250 38.07 -20.75 -10.09
N LEU A 251 37.53 -21.41 -11.10
CA LEU A 251 38.29 -21.84 -12.26
C LEU A 251 38.91 -20.65 -13.01
N ALA A 252 38.11 -19.59 -13.21
CA ALA A 252 38.62 -18.34 -13.78
C ALA A 252 39.76 -17.74 -12.96
N TYR A 253 39.59 -17.71 -11.64
CA TYR A 253 40.62 -17.19 -10.72
C TYR A 253 41.91 -18.03 -10.74
N LEU A 254 41.80 -19.36 -10.79
CA LEU A 254 42.95 -20.25 -10.92
C LEU A 254 43.71 -20.04 -12.24
N CYS A 255 42.96 -19.83 -13.35
CA CYS A 255 43.59 -19.48 -14.64
C CYS A 255 44.34 -18.15 -14.57
N ILE A 256 43.73 -17.13 -13.92
CA ILE A 256 44.40 -15.80 -13.74
C ILE A 256 45.65 -15.94 -12.89
N ILE A 257 45.58 -16.67 -11.77
CA ILE A 257 46.77 -16.89 -10.90
C ILE A 257 47.85 -17.68 -11.65
N GLY A 258 47.50 -18.78 -12.32
CA GLY A 258 48.49 -19.64 -13.01
C GLY A 258 49.17 -18.91 -14.17
N ILE A 259 48.39 -18.37 -15.08
CA ILE A 259 48.92 -17.70 -16.29
C ILE A 259 49.52 -16.34 -15.91
N GLY A 260 48.85 -15.56 -15.07
CA GLY A 260 49.35 -14.26 -14.61
C GLY A 260 50.63 -14.39 -13.77
N GLY A 261 50.67 -15.34 -12.83
CA GLY A 261 51.86 -15.63 -12.04
C GLY A 261 53.05 -16.10 -12.90
N TYR A 262 52.79 -16.97 -13.92
CA TYR A 262 53.83 -17.33 -14.89
C TYR A 262 54.36 -16.09 -15.65
N LYS A 263 53.47 -15.19 -16.11
CA LYS A 263 53.90 -13.96 -16.80
C LYS A 263 54.65 -13.00 -15.90
N VAL A 264 54.33 -12.93 -14.62
CA VAL A 264 55.09 -12.18 -13.63
C VAL A 264 56.50 -12.76 -13.49
N ARG A 265 56.62 -14.09 -13.35
CA ARG A 265 57.91 -14.78 -13.22
C ARG A 265 58.86 -14.54 -14.39
N ILE A 266 58.30 -14.47 -15.62
CA ILE A 266 59.12 -14.21 -16.84
C ILE A 266 59.25 -12.72 -17.16
N GLY A 267 58.86 -11.82 -16.26
CA GLY A 267 58.99 -10.38 -16.41
C GLY A 267 58.08 -9.72 -17.45
N LYS A 268 57.07 -10.44 -17.98
CA LYS A 268 56.10 -9.90 -18.98
C LYS A 268 54.95 -9.13 -18.35
N LEU A 269 54.72 -9.27 -17.05
CA LEU A 269 53.71 -8.58 -16.28
C LEU A 269 54.29 -8.13 -14.94
N SER A 270 54.05 -6.90 -14.51
CA SER A 270 54.50 -6.48 -13.18
C SER A 270 53.56 -7.02 -12.08
N ILE A 271 54.08 -7.16 -10.86
CA ILE A 271 53.33 -7.66 -9.70
C ILE A 271 52.12 -6.74 -9.39
N GLY A 272 52.29 -5.42 -9.51
CA GLY A 272 51.25 -4.47 -9.29
C GLY A 272 50.14 -4.56 -10.34
N TYR A 273 50.46 -4.75 -11.63
CA TYR A 273 49.40 -5.00 -12.65
C TYR A 273 48.71 -6.32 -12.42
N PHE A 274 49.40 -7.37 -11.99
CA PHE A 274 48.77 -8.64 -11.61
C PHE A 274 47.76 -8.47 -10.48
N SER A 275 48.11 -7.75 -9.43
CA SER A 275 47.20 -7.42 -8.32
C SER A 275 46.00 -6.60 -8.78
N THR A 276 46.24 -5.61 -9.65
CA THR A 276 45.17 -4.77 -10.23
C THR A 276 44.19 -5.60 -11.09
N ILE A 277 44.68 -6.54 -11.91
CA ILE A 277 43.85 -7.44 -12.71
C ILE A 277 42.92 -8.27 -11.82
N ASN A 278 43.42 -8.81 -10.70
CA ASN A 278 42.58 -9.56 -9.76
C ASN A 278 41.43 -8.72 -9.19
N THR A 279 41.70 -7.47 -8.86
CA THR A 279 40.68 -6.57 -8.34
C THR A 279 39.61 -6.22 -9.41
N TYR A 280 40.06 -5.89 -10.62
CA TYR A 280 39.12 -5.61 -11.73
C TYR A 280 38.37 -6.85 -12.19
N PHE A 281 38.94 -8.05 -12.10
CA PHE A 281 38.23 -9.29 -12.33
C PHE A 281 37.00 -9.41 -11.37
N ASN A 282 37.21 -9.18 -10.08
CA ASN A 282 36.10 -9.20 -9.10
C ASN A 282 35.05 -8.12 -9.42
N MET A 283 35.45 -6.94 -9.88
CA MET A 283 34.50 -5.90 -10.30
C MET A 283 33.70 -6.31 -11.54
N ILE A 284 34.34 -6.98 -12.53
CA ILE A 284 33.64 -7.51 -13.70
C ILE A 284 32.59 -8.55 -13.29
N ILE A 285 32.97 -9.52 -12.46
CA ILE A 285 32.03 -10.55 -11.97
C ILE A 285 30.88 -9.93 -11.18
N SER A 286 31.15 -8.96 -10.30
CA SER A 286 30.12 -8.26 -9.55
C SER A 286 29.14 -7.51 -10.46
N SER A 287 29.64 -6.87 -11.54
CA SER A 287 28.82 -6.19 -12.53
C SER A 287 27.94 -7.17 -13.30
N VAL A 288 28.50 -8.32 -13.74
CA VAL A 288 27.72 -9.37 -14.43
C VAL A 288 26.63 -9.94 -13.52
N SER A 289 26.97 -10.25 -12.25
CA SER A 289 26.02 -10.72 -11.24
C SER A 289 24.87 -9.73 -11.01
N TYR A 290 25.18 -8.43 -10.98
CA TYR A 290 24.18 -7.38 -10.89
C TYR A 290 23.17 -7.43 -12.06
N PHE A 291 23.63 -7.53 -13.32
CA PHE A 291 22.74 -7.58 -14.48
C PHE A 291 21.82 -8.79 -14.47
N VAL A 292 22.31 -9.92 -13.96
CA VAL A 292 21.47 -11.11 -13.80
C VAL A 292 20.39 -10.90 -12.74
N GLY A 293 20.74 -10.33 -11.58
CA GLY A 293 19.79 -10.02 -10.51
C GLY A 293 18.77 -8.97 -10.90
N LEU A 294 19.16 -8.01 -11.75
CA LEU A 294 18.28 -6.95 -12.23
C LEU A 294 17.03 -7.45 -12.92
N ALA A 295 17.13 -8.55 -13.69
CA ALA A 295 15.99 -9.13 -14.39
C ALA A 295 14.91 -9.64 -13.42
N GLY A 296 15.30 -10.23 -12.28
CA GLY A 296 14.37 -10.62 -11.22
C GLY A 296 13.71 -9.43 -10.54
N SER A 297 14.54 -8.48 -10.09
CA SER A 297 14.06 -7.24 -9.45
C SER A 297 13.11 -6.44 -10.37
N TYR A 298 13.34 -6.45 -11.68
CA TYR A 298 12.43 -5.82 -12.64
C TYR A 298 11.06 -6.50 -12.68
N GLN A 299 11.01 -7.85 -12.66
CA GLN A 299 9.73 -8.58 -12.68
C GLN A 299 8.92 -8.33 -11.41
N ASP A 300 9.56 -8.36 -10.24
CA ASP A 300 8.91 -8.08 -8.97
C ASP A 300 8.35 -6.65 -8.93
N THR A 301 9.15 -5.69 -9.37
CA THR A 301 8.74 -4.27 -9.44
C THR A 301 7.63 -4.06 -10.46
N LYS A 302 7.66 -4.77 -11.60
CA LYS A 302 6.60 -4.70 -12.61
C LYS A 302 5.26 -5.18 -12.05
N ALA A 303 5.26 -6.23 -11.21
CA ALA A 303 4.06 -6.69 -10.53
C ALA A 303 3.50 -5.62 -9.58
N SER A 304 4.37 -5.01 -8.76
CA SER A 304 3.99 -3.90 -7.88
C SER A 304 3.46 -2.69 -8.65
N PHE A 305 4.12 -2.34 -9.74
CA PHE A 305 3.68 -1.25 -10.64
C PHE A 305 2.31 -1.52 -11.26
N ASN A 306 2.05 -2.76 -11.71
CA ASN A 306 0.74 -3.12 -12.28
C ASN A 306 -0.38 -2.95 -11.24
N ARG A 307 -0.14 -3.32 -9.96
CA ARG A 307 -1.13 -3.11 -8.88
C ARG A 307 -1.36 -1.63 -8.58
N ILE A 308 -0.29 -0.81 -8.55
CA ILE A 308 -0.42 0.66 -8.44
C ILE A 308 -1.24 1.21 -9.60
N ASN A 309 -0.93 0.78 -10.82
CA ASN A 309 -1.63 1.24 -12.02
C ASN A 309 -3.09 0.79 -12.04
N ASP A 310 -3.40 -0.39 -11.51
CA ASP A 310 -4.78 -0.85 -11.35
C ASP A 310 -5.58 0.10 -10.45
N ILE A 311 -5.03 0.51 -9.30
CA ILE A 311 -5.66 1.50 -8.43
C ILE A 311 -5.81 2.85 -9.15
N MET A 312 -4.75 3.32 -9.81
CA MET A 312 -4.76 4.62 -10.52
C MET A 312 -5.71 4.66 -11.72
N SER A 313 -6.00 3.51 -12.31
CA SER A 313 -6.90 3.38 -13.47
C SER A 313 -8.38 3.25 -13.11
N LYS A 314 -8.73 3.11 -11.82
CA LYS A 314 -10.13 3.05 -11.40
C LYS A 314 -10.85 4.35 -11.78
N GLU A 315 -12.11 4.23 -12.17
CA GLU A 315 -12.92 5.41 -12.49
C GLU A 315 -13.20 6.24 -11.23
N ASP A 316 -13.14 7.55 -11.38
CA ASP A 316 -13.55 8.46 -10.32
C ASP A 316 -15.07 8.46 -10.18
N GLU A 317 -15.53 8.71 -8.96
CA GLU A 317 -16.95 8.88 -8.69
C GLU A 317 -17.52 9.96 -9.60
N LYS A 318 -18.56 9.63 -10.36
CA LYS A 318 -19.26 10.58 -11.21
C LYS A 318 -19.90 11.62 -10.33
N ASN A 319 -19.55 12.87 -10.53
CA ASN A 319 -20.02 13.97 -9.73
C ASN A 319 -20.54 15.05 -10.69
N GLY A 320 -21.84 15.33 -10.62
CA GLY A 320 -22.42 16.43 -11.41
C GLY A 320 -22.14 17.80 -10.81
N ASP A 321 -22.64 18.84 -11.45
CA ASP A 321 -22.39 20.24 -11.04
C ASP A 321 -23.58 20.87 -10.30
N ILE A 322 -24.76 20.23 -10.32
CA ILE A 322 -25.99 20.78 -9.76
C ILE A 322 -26.00 20.59 -8.24
N LEU A 323 -26.36 21.65 -7.53
CA LEU A 323 -26.59 21.64 -6.09
C LEU A 323 -28.07 21.90 -5.80
N ILE A 324 -28.63 21.20 -4.82
CA ILE A 324 -29.98 21.40 -4.30
C ILE A 324 -29.85 21.93 -2.87
N ASP A 325 -30.36 23.12 -2.62
CA ASP A 325 -30.32 23.72 -1.27
C ASP A 325 -31.27 23.02 -0.32
N LYS A 326 -32.51 22.74 -0.75
CA LYS A 326 -33.54 22.08 0.06
C LYS A 326 -34.14 20.89 -0.70
N LEU A 327 -33.94 19.70 -0.13
CA LEU A 327 -34.54 18.48 -0.64
C LEU A 327 -35.98 18.36 -0.15
N LYS A 328 -36.91 18.15 -1.08
CA LYS A 328 -38.35 17.95 -0.80
C LYS A 328 -38.82 16.54 -1.12
N LEU A 329 -38.17 15.90 -2.08
CA LEU A 329 -38.59 14.63 -2.63
C LEU A 329 -37.35 13.80 -3.02
N VAL A 330 -37.34 12.54 -2.62
CA VAL A 330 -36.41 11.49 -3.09
C VAL A 330 -37.23 10.45 -3.82
N GLU A 331 -36.91 10.20 -5.08
CA GLU A 331 -37.60 9.23 -5.94
C GLU A 331 -36.61 8.14 -6.34
N ILE A 332 -37.06 6.91 -6.28
CA ILE A 332 -36.36 5.72 -6.75
C ILE A 332 -37.15 5.15 -7.91
N VAL A 333 -36.51 4.99 -9.06
CA VAL A 333 -37.18 4.58 -10.30
C VAL A 333 -36.50 3.32 -10.84
N ASP A 334 -37.20 2.20 -10.82
CA ASP A 334 -36.81 0.90 -11.35
C ASP A 334 -35.36 0.47 -10.95
N LEU A 335 -34.97 0.80 -9.72
CA LEU A 335 -33.63 0.57 -9.23
C LEU A 335 -33.35 -0.92 -9.01
N SER A 336 -32.34 -1.45 -9.71
CA SER A 336 -31.85 -2.80 -9.50
C SER A 336 -30.35 -2.74 -9.15
N ILE A 337 -29.95 -3.50 -8.13
CA ILE A 337 -28.54 -3.56 -7.67
C ILE A 337 -28.16 -5.02 -7.47
N GLY A 338 -27.03 -5.43 -8.06
CA GLY A 338 -26.46 -6.77 -7.95
C GLY A 338 -24.99 -6.78 -7.54
N TYR A 339 -24.57 -7.86 -6.88
CA TYR A 339 -23.20 -8.16 -6.53
C TYR A 339 -22.81 -9.48 -7.19
N GLY A 340 -22.05 -9.43 -8.27
CA GLY A 340 -21.79 -10.59 -9.11
C GLY A 340 -23.10 -11.21 -9.62
N ASN A 341 -23.34 -12.50 -9.34
CA ASN A 341 -24.56 -13.19 -9.80
C ASN A 341 -25.79 -13.01 -8.87
N LYS A 342 -25.67 -12.29 -7.75
CA LYS A 342 -26.75 -12.12 -6.79
C LYS A 342 -27.40 -10.74 -6.92
N LYS A 343 -28.66 -10.69 -7.37
CA LYS A 343 -29.48 -9.47 -7.31
C LYS A 343 -29.95 -9.24 -5.86
N VAL A 344 -29.71 -8.05 -5.32
CA VAL A 344 -30.10 -7.64 -3.97
C VAL A 344 -31.33 -6.76 -4.00
N LEU A 345 -31.40 -5.84 -4.96
CA LEU A 345 -32.60 -5.06 -5.26
C LEU A 345 -33.02 -5.36 -6.70
N ASN A 346 -34.36 -5.49 -6.93
CA ASN A 346 -34.91 -5.80 -8.24
C ASN A 346 -36.05 -4.85 -8.58
N ARG A 347 -35.83 -3.93 -9.53
CA ARG A 347 -36.78 -2.93 -10.01
C ARG A 347 -37.55 -2.24 -8.86
N CYS A 348 -36.79 -1.78 -7.87
CA CYS A 348 -37.34 -1.08 -6.72
C CYS A 348 -37.83 0.31 -7.14
N SER A 349 -39.09 0.65 -6.80
CA SER A 349 -39.64 1.98 -7.07
C SER A 349 -40.43 2.48 -5.86
N CYS A 350 -40.05 3.66 -5.35
CA CYS A 350 -40.72 4.30 -4.23
C CYS A 350 -40.38 5.80 -4.17
N GLN A 351 -41.15 6.54 -3.36
CA GLN A 351 -40.95 7.97 -3.14
C GLN A 351 -40.94 8.30 -1.65
N PHE A 352 -40.11 9.28 -1.28
CA PHE A 352 -40.00 9.78 0.08
C PHE A 352 -40.12 11.31 0.07
N GLU A 353 -41.13 11.83 0.72
CA GLU A 353 -41.43 13.26 0.76
C GLU A 353 -41.05 13.89 2.09
N ARG A 354 -40.69 15.15 2.05
CA ARG A 354 -40.47 15.96 3.25
C ARG A 354 -41.81 16.12 4.01
N GLY A 355 -41.76 16.11 5.31
CA GLY A 355 -42.93 16.19 6.19
C GLY A 355 -43.42 14.84 6.70
N THR A 356 -42.83 13.76 6.20
CA THR A 356 -43.18 12.37 6.55
C THR A 356 -41.99 11.64 7.12
N LEU A 357 -42.18 10.97 8.26
CA LEU A 357 -41.20 10.05 8.83
C LEU A 357 -41.45 8.64 8.30
N TYR A 358 -40.56 8.15 7.43
CA TYR A 358 -40.69 6.81 6.83
C TYR A 358 -39.97 5.77 7.66
N GLY A 359 -40.66 4.69 8.01
CA GLY A 359 -40.09 3.44 8.52
C GLY A 359 -39.88 2.44 7.39
N LEU A 360 -38.65 1.93 7.22
CA LEU A 360 -38.38 0.88 6.25
C LEU A 360 -38.14 -0.44 6.98
N CYS A 361 -39.00 -1.43 6.73
CA CYS A 361 -38.89 -2.76 7.33
C CYS A 361 -38.61 -3.86 6.29
N GLY A 362 -38.41 -5.09 6.76
CA GLY A 362 -38.16 -6.28 5.92
C GLY A 362 -37.09 -7.20 6.50
N GLN A 363 -37.01 -8.42 6.00
CA GLN A 363 -36.06 -9.44 6.48
C GLN A 363 -34.59 -9.02 6.30
N ASN A 364 -33.72 -9.61 7.11
CA ASN A 364 -32.28 -9.37 6.97
C ASN A 364 -31.76 -9.85 5.61
N GLY A 365 -30.83 -9.08 5.02
CA GLY A 365 -30.26 -9.39 3.70
C GLY A 365 -31.12 -9.05 2.49
N LYS A 366 -32.29 -8.42 2.68
CA LYS A 366 -33.20 -8.01 1.59
C LYS A 366 -32.87 -6.66 0.96
N GLY A 367 -31.73 -6.04 1.34
CA GLY A 367 -31.21 -4.86 0.65
C GLY A 367 -31.58 -3.50 1.27
N LYS A 368 -32.06 -3.44 2.53
CA LYS A 368 -32.40 -2.17 3.21
C LYS A 368 -31.19 -1.20 3.26
N THR A 369 -30.05 -1.63 3.78
CA THR A 369 -28.80 -0.85 3.80
C THR A 369 -28.31 -0.53 2.39
N THR A 370 -28.48 -1.47 1.43
CA THR A 370 -28.16 -1.24 0.02
C THR A 370 -28.99 -0.12 -0.58
N LEU A 371 -30.28 -0.06 -0.24
CA LEU A 371 -31.17 1.02 -0.67
C LEU A 371 -30.75 2.36 -0.08
N LEU A 372 -30.43 2.42 1.23
CA LEU A 372 -29.93 3.65 1.86
C LEU A 372 -28.60 4.11 1.21
N ASN A 373 -27.68 3.19 0.94
CA ASN A 373 -26.43 3.49 0.24
C ASN A 373 -26.66 4.00 -1.19
N ALA A 374 -27.65 3.44 -1.90
CA ALA A 374 -28.02 3.91 -3.23
C ALA A 374 -28.56 5.34 -3.18
N ILE A 375 -29.42 5.64 -2.20
CA ILE A 375 -29.94 7.00 -1.99
C ILE A 375 -28.79 7.99 -1.75
N VAL A 376 -27.75 7.63 -1.01
CA VAL A 376 -26.56 8.48 -0.77
C VAL A 376 -25.64 8.56 -1.99
N GLY A 377 -25.87 7.76 -3.03
CA GLY A 377 -25.02 7.66 -4.21
C GLY A 377 -23.76 6.79 -4.00
N LEU A 378 -23.75 5.94 -2.98
CA LEU A 378 -22.66 4.98 -2.70
C LEU A 378 -23.05 3.58 -3.19
N LEU A 379 -22.98 3.37 -4.51
CA LEU A 379 -23.31 2.09 -5.12
C LEU A 379 -22.10 1.13 -5.05
N ALA A 380 -22.31 -0.03 -4.45
CA ALA A 380 -21.27 -1.04 -4.27
C ALA A 380 -21.28 -2.18 -5.31
N GLY A 381 -22.24 -2.17 -6.23
CA GLY A 381 -22.44 -3.19 -7.26
C GLY A 381 -22.92 -2.63 -8.58
N ASP A 382 -23.17 -3.54 -9.53
CA ASP A 382 -23.77 -3.18 -10.80
C ASP A 382 -25.20 -2.72 -10.56
N SER A 383 -25.57 -1.57 -11.12
CA SER A 383 -26.87 -0.95 -10.91
C SER A 383 -27.52 -0.53 -12.21
N SER A 384 -28.83 -0.61 -12.25
CA SER A 384 -29.68 -0.02 -13.29
C SER A 384 -30.88 0.68 -12.64
N GLY A 385 -31.55 1.57 -13.37
CA GLY A 385 -32.54 2.47 -12.81
C GLY A 385 -31.87 3.74 -12.29
N ASP A 386 -32.64 4.56 -11.57
CA ASP A 386 -32.17 5.89 -11.13
C ASP A 386 -32.68 6.24 -9.74
N VAL A 387 -31.95 7.13 -9.08
CA VAL A 387 -32.35 7.83 -7.87
C VAL A 387 -32.40 9.32 -8.19
N CYS A 388 -33.53 9.96 -7.92
CA CYS A 388 -33.71 11.37 -8.22
C CYS A 388 -33.99 12.18 -6.95
N TYR A 389 -33.41 13.37 -6.88
CA TYR A 389 -33.68 14.37 -5.86
C TYR A 389 -34.41 15.54 -6.48
N ASN A 390 -35.64 15.79 -6.04
CA ASN A 390 -36.56 16.80 -6.62
C ASN A 390 -36.70 16.64 -8.14
N GLY A 391 -36.78 15.40 -8.66
CA GLY A 391 -36.85 15.09 -10.08
C GLY A 391 -35.54 15.18 -10.86
N ILE A 392 -34.38 15.45 -10.19
CA ILE A 392 -33.07 15.51 -10.82
C ILE A 392 -32.30 14.25 -10.43
N SER A 393 -31.78 13.49 -11.42
CA SER A 393 -30.96 12.31 -11.18
C SER A 393 -29.72 12.66 -10.35
N ILE A 394 -29.36 11.80 -9.38
CA ILE A 394 -28.17 11.97 -8.54
C ILE A 394 -26.86 11.98 -9.37
N SER A 395 -26.87 11.40 -10.57
CA SER A 395 -25.73 11.45 -11.49
C SER A 395 -25.41 12.87 -11.99
N ASN A 396 -26.39 13.76 -11.99
CA ASN A 396 -26.24 15.16 -12.38
C ASN A 396 -25.97 16.10 -11.19
N LEU A 397 -26.08 15.58 -9.97
CA LEU A 397 -25.87 16.34 -8.73
C LEU A 397 -24.40 16.26 -8.28
N ASN A 398 -23.93 17.31 -7.62
CA ASN A 398 -22.68 17.24 -6.88
C ASN A 398 -22.85 16.46 -5.57
N MET A 399 -22.80 15.12 -5.68
CA MET A 399 -23.10 14.23 -4.55
C MET A 399 -22.08 14.36 -3.41
N GLN A 400 -20.83 14.73 -3.67
CA GLN A 400 -19.84 14.99 -2.62
C GLN A 400 -20.24 16.18 -1.75
N LEU A 401 -20.68 17.28 -2.35
CA LEU A 401 -21.19 18.43 -1.61
C LEU A 401 -22.57 18.16 -0.98
N MET A 402 -23.44 17.41 -1.67
CA MET A 402 -24.72 16.99 -1.10
C MET A 402 -24.52 16.15 0.17
N ARG A 403 -23.65 15.14 0.14
CA ARG A 403 -23.28 14.34 1.33
C ARG A 403 -22.70 15.21 2.44
N ARG A 404 -21.84 16.16 2.10
CA ARG A 404 -21.22 17.05 3.08
C ARG A 404 -22.22 18.01 3.72
N ARG A 405 -23.16 18.59 2.97
CA ARG A 405 -24.04 19.66 3.45
C ARG A 405 -25.46 19.22 3.78
N ASN A 406 -26.05 18.41 2.92
CA ASN A 406 -27.50 18.16 2.90
C ASN A 406 -27.92 16.79 3.43
N ILE A 407 -26.99 15.82 3.54
CA ILE A 407 -27.33 14.45 3.93
C ILE A 407 -26.69 14.12 5.27
N SER A 408 -27.48 13.60 6.21
CA SER A 408 -27.00 12.93 7.42
C SER A 408 -27.25 11.44 7.30
N TYR A 409 -26.24 10.63 7.62
CA TYR A 409 -26.33 9.17 7.63
C TYR A 409 -25.88 8.64 8.99
N VAL A 410 -26.65 7.75 9.58
CA VAL A 410 -26.30 7.00 10.79
C VAL A 410 -26.21 5.53 10.45
N GLU A 411 -25.05 4.95 10.62
CA GLU A 411 -24.76 3.56 10.34
C GLU A 411 -25.29 2.64 11.44
N GLN A 412 -25.57 1.39 11.11
CA GLN A 412 -25.97 0.34 12.05
C GLN A 412 -24.90 0.14 13.14
N ASP A 413 -23.62 0.04 12.71
CA ASP A 413 -22.46 0.00 13.60
C ASP A 413 -21.69 1.31 13.49
N PRO A 414 -21.83 2.24 14.46
CA PRO A 414 -21.21 3.56 14.37
C PRO A 414 -19.69 3.50 14.32
N VAL A 415 -19.12 4.14 13.32
CA VAL A 415 -17.66 4.26 13.16
C VAL A 415 -17.16 5.46 13.95
N LEU A 416 -16.37 5.21 14.99
CA LEU A 416 -15.68 6.23 15.77
C LEU A 416 -14.19 6.25 15.43
N MET A 417 -13.66 7.44 15.17
CA MET A 417 -12.23 7.63 14.85
C MET A 417 -11.41 7.89 16.12
N ASN A 418 -10.12 7.62 16.09
CA ASN A 418 -9.19 7.89 17.18
C ASN A 418 -8.91 9.39 17.30
N MET A 419 -9.82 10.10 18.00
CA MET A 419 -9.77 11.55 18.26
C MET A 419 -10.59 11.89 19.51
N SER A 420 -10.59 13.14 19.96
CA SER A 420 -11.48 13.54 21.06
C SER A 420 -12.96 13.51 20.64
N VAL A 421 -13.87 13.27 21.59
CA VAL A 421 -15.31 13.30 21.33
C VAL A 421 -15.73 14.64 20.73
N LYS A 422 -15.16 15.73 21.21
CA LYS A 422 -15.44 17.07 20.69
C LYS A 422 -15.02 17.23 19.22
N GLU A 423 -13.84 16.75 18.84
CA GLU A 423 -13.37 16.78 17.45
C GLU A 423 -14.26 15.92 16.57
N TYR A 424 -14.64 14.71 17.00
CA TYR A 424 -15.53 13.82 16.26
C TYR A 424 -16.88 14.45 15.95
N LEU A 425 -17.49 15.08 16.96
CA LEU A 425 -18.80 15.73 16.80
C LEU A 425 -18.76 16.95 15.86
N GLN A 426 -17.58 17.50 15.60
CA GLN A 426 -17.37 18.66 14.70
C GLN A 426 -16.75 18.26 13.36
N LEU A 427 -16.28 17.02 13.21
CA LEU A 427 -15.54 16.56 12.05
C LEU A 427 -16.36 16.69 10.76
N GLY A 428 -15.84 17.48 9.80
CA GLY A 428 -16.47 17.67 8.49
C GLY A 428 -17.74 18.51 8.50
N LEU A 429 -18.11 19.14 9.62
CA LEU A 429 -19.25 20.03 9.74
C LEU A 429 -18.79 21.50 9.70
N ASP A 430 -19.44 22.30 8.85
CA ASP A 430 -19.24 23.75 8.81
C ASP A 430 -20.12 24.37 9.94
N MET A 431 -19.65 24.28 11.19
CA MET A 431 -20.41 24.59 12.40
C MET A 431 -20.80 26.08 12.48
N ASN A 432 -22.08 26.38 12.29
CA ASN A 432 -22.66 27.68 12.60
C ASN A 432 -23.14 27.75 14.06
N HIS A 433 -23.60 28.92 14.49
CA HIS A 433 -24.05 29.15 15.87
C HIS A 433 -25.28 28.28 16.25
N GLU A 434 -26.22 28.10 15.32
CA GLU A 434 -27.43 27.28 15.52
C GLU A 434 -27.10 25.81 15.68
N MET A 435 -26.20 25.28 14.82
CA MET A 435 -25.71 23.91 14.93
C MET A 435 -25.00 23.66 16.27
N GLN A 436 -24.17 24.62 16.73
CA GLN A 436 -23.49 24.53 18.03
C GLN A 436 -24.47 24.52 19.20
N GLN A 437 -25.50 25.35 19.16
CA GLN A 437 -26.54 25.37 20.20
C GLN A 437 -27.33 24.06 20.21
N ARG A 438 -27.76 23.58 19.05
CA ARG A 438 -28.45 22.29 18.89
C ARG A 438 -27.59 21.14 19.41
N GLN A 439 -26.33 21.10 19.04
CA GLN A 439 -25.40 20.07 19.51
C GLN A 439 -25.29 20.06 21.04
N LYS A 440 -25.14 21.23 21.66
CA LYS A 440 -25.09 21.36 23.12
C LYS A 440 -26.39 20.89 23.78
N GLN A 441 -27.54 21.20 23.19
CA GLN A 441 -28.84 20.74 23.69
C GLN A 441 -28.97 19.22 23.60
N LEU A 442 -28.59 18.61 22.46
CA LEU A 442 -28.60 17.16 22.28
C LEU A 442 -27.65 16.46 23.27
N ILE A 443 -26.41 16.94 23.44
CA ILE A 443 -25.46 16.40 24.42
C ILE A 443 -26.06 16.41 25.84
N LYS A 444 -26.69 17.51 26.22
CA LYS A 444 -27.32 17.64 27.54
C LYS A 444 -28.54 16.73 27.69
N SER A 445 -29.43 16.71 26.70
CA SER A 445 -30.64 15.89 26.73
C SER A 445 -30.37 14.39 26.75
N TRP A 446 -29.25 13.96 26.16
CA TRP A 446 -28.83 12.54 26.12
C TRP A 446 -27.87 12.17 27.25
N ASN A 447 -27.64 13.08 28.21
CA ASN A 447 -26.77 12.88 29.38
C ASN A 447 -25.33 12.48 29.02
N LEU A 448 -24.77 13.03 27.94
CA LEU A 448 -23.41 12.70 27.47
C LEU A 448 -22.37 13.77 27.77
N SER A 449 -22.67 14.77 28.59
CA SER A 449 -21.76 15.85 28.92
C SER A 449 -20.42 15.37 29.54
N TYR A 450 -20.44 14.23 30.26
CA TYR A 450 -19.27 13.63 30.88
C TYR A 450 -18.29 12.99 29.87
N LEU A 451 -18.69 12.83 28.60
CA LEU A 451 -17.86 12.26 27.55
C LEU A 451 -17.05 13.31 26.77
N MET A 452 -17.40 14.59 26.89
CA MET A 452 -16.88 15.62 25.99
C MET A 452 -15.35 15.77 26.00
N ASP A 453 -14.74 15.53 27.15
CA ASP A 453 -13.27 15.63 27.31
C ASP A 453 -12.57 14.27 27.16
N LYS A 454 -13.31 13.21 26.81
CA LYS A 454 -12.72 11.89 26.62
C LYS A 454 -12.09 11.74 25.25
N GLN A 455 -10.96 11.05 25.21
CA GLN A 455 -10.32 10.57 23.99
C GLN A 455 -10.94 9.24 23.58
N MET A 456 -11.29 9.09 22.30
CA MET A 456 -11.72 7.82 21.71
C MET A 456 -10.51 7.02 21.31
N ASN A 457 -10.49 5.74 21.66
CA ASN A 457 -9.51 4.79 21.18
C ASN A 457 -9.92 4.27 19.79
N GLU A 458 -9.09 3.42 19.20
CA GLU A 458 -9.38 2.80 17.91
C GLU A 458 -10.77 2.11 17.92
N ASN A 459 -11.60 2.44 16.93
CA ASN A 459 -13.00 2.00 16.81
C ASN A 459 -13.87 2.30 18.05
N GLY A 460 -13.48 3.28 18.87
CA GLY A 460 -14.22 3.63 20.09
C GLY A 460 -14.30 2.48 21.09
N SER A 461 -13.26 1.63 21.17
CA SER A 461 -13.26 0.43 22.03
C SER A 461 -13.46 0.70 23.52
N ASN A 462 -13.24 1.94 23.95
CA ASN A 462 -13.44 2.42 25.32
C ASN A 462 -14.84 3.00 25.58
N PHE A 463 -15.78 2.89 24.62
CA PHE A 463 -17.17 3.32 24.73
C PHE A 463 -18.11 2.13 24.65
N SER A 464 -19.22 2.20 25.37
CA SER A 464 -20.32 1.23 25.23
C SER A 464 -21.03 1.38 23.88
N GLY A 465 -21.70 0.32 23.39
CA GLY A 465 -22.47 0.36 22.14
C GLY A 465 -23.51 1.49 22.14
N GLY A 466 -24.22 1.70 23.26
CA GLY A 466 -25.18 2.79 23.41
C GLY A 466 -24.54 4.18 23.37
N GLU A 467 -23.38 4.38 23.98
CA GLU A 467 -22.65 5.65 23.89
C GLU A 467 -22.20 5.95 22.46
N LYS A 468 -21.68 4.94 21.76
CA LYS A 468 -21.30 5.07 20.33
C LYS A 468 -22.50 5.49 19.48
N GLN A 469 -23.63 4.80 19.65
CA GLN A 469 -24.85 5.10 18.93
C GLN A 469 -25.36 6.52 19.21
N LYS A 470 -25.39 6.92 20.48
CA LYS A 470 -25.79 8.27 20.88
C LYS A 470 -24.88 9.35 20.30
N LEU A 471 -23.55 9.15 20.30
CA LEU A 471 -22.61 10.09 19.70
C LEU A 471 -22.80 10.23 18.18
N SER A 472 -23.01 9.12 17.47
CA SER A 472 -23.29 9.13 16.04
C SER A 472 -24.60 9.87 15.71
N LEU A 473 -25.65 9.62 16.49
CA LEU A 473 -26.92 10.31 16.38
C LEU A 473 -26.81 11.81 16.66
N ILE A 474 -26.12 12.21 17.73
CA ILE A 474 -25.90 13.63 18.03
C ILE A 474 -25.20 14.32 16.86
N ARG A 475 -24.16 13.70 16.29
CA ARG A 475 -23.44 14.25 15.14
C ARG A 475 -24.36 14.44 13.94
N ALA A 476 -25.16 13.41 13.61
CA ALA A 476 -26.09 13.44 12.48
C ALA A 476 -27.21 14.46 12.67
N LEU A 477 -27.80 14.53 13.86
CA LEU A 477 -28.93 15.42 14.18
C LEU A 477 -28.50 16.88 14.46
N SER A 478 -27.23 17.11 14.76
CA SER A 478 -26.69 18.48 14.87
C SER A 478 -26.59 19.18 13.53
N LYS A 479 -26.41 18.42 12.44
CA LYS A 479 -26.31 18.95 11.08
C LYS A 479 -27.68 19.43 10.56
N GLU A 480 -27.67 20.52 9.80
CA GLU A 480 -28.86 21.02 9.08
C GLU A 480 -29.07 20.25 7.78
N SER A 481 -29.46 19.01 7.89
CA SER A 481 -29.63 18.13 6.73
C SER A 481 -31.05 18.16 6.22
N SER A 482 -31.20 18.23 4.91
CA SER A 482 -32.51 18.07 4.25
C SER A 482 -32.89 16.60 3.95
N LEU A 483 -31.91 15.68 4.15
CA LEU A 483 -32.10 14.23 4.10
C LEU A 483 -31.44 13.58 5.32
N ILE A 484 -32.19 12.78 6.08
CA ILE A 484 -31.68 12.05 7.25
C ILE A 484 -31.97 10.56 7.02
N LEU A 485 -30.92 9.77 6.97
CA LEU A 485 -30.97 8.33 6.79
C LEU A 485 -30.43 7.65 8.04
N LEU A 486 -31.20 6.70 8.57
CA LEU A 486 -30.89 6.01 9.82
C LEU A 486 -30.99 4.50 9.60
N ASP A 487 -29.88 3.79 9.73
CA ASP A 487 -29.85 2.33 9.60
C ASP A 487 -29.82 1.69 10.99
N GLU A 488 -30.95 1.11 11.42
CA GLU A 488 -31.17 0.47 12.73
C GLU A 488 -30.69 1.30 13.94
N PRO A 489 -31.03 2.59 14.03
CA PRO A 489 -30.44 3.51 15.01
C PRO A 489 -30.80 3.18 16.46
N THR A 490 -31.76 2.28 16.69
CA THR A 490 -32.30 1.96 18.01
C THR A 490 -31.72 0.68 18.64
N ALA A 491 -30.95 -0.10 17.89
CA ALA A 491 -30.47 -1.43 18.30
C ALA A 491 -29.69 -1.46 19.63
N ALA A 492 -28.96 -0.39 19.95
CA ALA A 492 -28.14 -0.28 21.16
C ALA A 492 -28.67 0.77 22.17
N LEU A 493 -29.88 1.30 21.97
CA LEU A 493 -30.45 2.37 22.79
C LEU A 493 -31.40 1.83 23.86
N ASP A 494 -31.45 2.49 25.02
CA ASP A 494 -32.45 2.30 26.02
C ASP A 494 -33.81 2.96 25.61
N LYS A 495 -34.90 2.54 26.21
CA LYS A 495 -36.24 3.02 25.89
C LYS A 495 -36.40 4.54 25.97
N GLU A 496 -35.76 5.16 26.94
CA GLU A 496 -35.81 6.62 27.12
C GLU A 496 -35.10 7.32 25.95
N SER A 497 -33.93 6.81 25.54
CA SER A 497 -33.18 7.33 24.38
C SER A 497 -33.92 7.12 23.06
N ILE A 498 -34.65 6.01 22.89
CA ILE A 498 -35.51 5.78 21.73
C ILE A 498 -36.62 6.84 21.69
N ALA A 499 -37.31 7.08 22.79
CA ALA A 499 -38.37 8.09 22.85
C ALA A 499 -37.85 9.50 22.52
N ARG A 500 -36.65 9.85 23.02
CA ARG A 500 -35.98 11.13 22.70
C ARG A 500 -35.63 11.21 21.21
N LEU A 501 -35.11 10.14 20.61
CA LEU A 501 -34.80 10.08 19.19
C LEU A 501 -36.05 10.32 18.37
N MET A 502 -37.14 9.57 18.66
CA MET A 502 -38.42 9.69 17.92
C MET A 502 -39.00 11.10 17.99
N ASN A 503 -38.96 11.73 19.16
CA ASN A 503 -39.38 13.13 19.32
C ASN A 503 -38.55 14.08 18.46
N CYS A 504 -37.21 13.94 18.45
CA CYS A 504 -36.34 14.74 17.60
C CYS A 504 -36.64 14.55 16.11
N LEU A 505 -36.93 13.31 15.67
CA LEU A 505 -37.25 13.01 14.27
C LEU A 505 -38.64 13.60 13.89
N GLN A 506 -39.65 13.54 14.77
CA GLN A 506 -40.93 14.15 14.55
C GLN A 506 -40.86 15.69 14.43
N GLU A 507 -40.00 16.34 15.21
CA GLU A 507 -39.75 17.79 15.08
C GLU A 507 -39.05 18.13 13.74
N ARG A 508 -38.09 17.26 13.31
CA ARG A 508 -37.28 17.50 12.11
C ARG A 508 -37.98 17.14 10.78
N LYS A 509 -39.03 16.34 10.76
CA LYS A 509 -39.67 15.87 9.54
C LYS A 509 -40.18 16.99 8.63
N ASN A 510 -40.58 18.13 9.20
CA ASN A 510 -41.06 19.27 8.43
C ASN A 510 -39.97 19.96 7.61
N ASP A 511 -38.69 19.80 8.01
CA ASP A 511 -37.54 20.40 7.35
C ASP A 511 -36.74 19.40 6.53
N SER A 512 -36.91 18.09 6.75
CA SER A 512 -36.10 17.03 6.17
C SER A 512 -36.95 15.87 5.65
N VAL A 513 -36.46 15.18 4.63
CA VAL A 513 -36.91 13.82 4.29
C VAL A 513 -36.21 12.87 5.27
N ILE A 514 -36.98 12.02 5.97
CA ILE A 514 -36.42 11.11 6.98
C ILE A 514 -36.80 9.68 6.66
N ILE A 515 -35.79 8.83 6.52
CA ILE A 515 -35.91 7.39 6.27
C ILE A 515 -35.19 6.63 7.36
N MET A 516 -35.90 5.81 8.10
CA MET A 516 -35.34 5.02 9.20
C MET A 516 -35.62 3.53 8.97
N VAL A 517 -34.55 2.74 8.91
CA VAL A 517 -34.66 1.28 8.93
C VAL A 517 -34.81 0.82 10.36
N SER A 518 -35.83 0.00 10.63
CA SER A 518 -36.02 -0.63 11.94
C SER A 518 -36.66 -2.02 11.80
N HIS A 519 -36.34 -2.87 12.77
CA HIS A 519 -37.00 -4.16 12.99
C HIS A 519 -37.95 -4.14 14.22
N ASP A 520 -37.94 -3.05 14.98
CA ASP A 520 -38.74 -2.90 16.20
C ASP A 520 -40.15 -2.42 15.83
N PRO A 521 -41.20 -3.22 16.08
CA PRO A 521 -42.57 -2.84 15.80
C PRO A 521 -43.04 -1.56 16.54
N ASP A 522 -42.55 -1.36 17.78
CA ASP A 522 -42.93 -0.20 18.60
C ASP A 522 -42.31 1.10 18.03
N VAL A 523 -41.15 1.01 17.40
CA VAL A 523 -40.51 2.11 16.70
C VAL A 523 -41.22 2.38 15.37
N LEU A 524 -41.51 1.35 14.59
CA LEU A 524 -42.22 1.46 13.32
C LEU A 524 -43.63 2.04 13.48
N ALA A 525 -44.33 1.70 14.57
CA ALA A 525 -45.65 2.25 14.88
C ALA A 525 -45.64 3.77 15.12
N GLN A 526 -44.51 4.38 15.40
CA GLN A 526 -44.34 5.82 15.58
C GLN A 526 -43.96 6.55 14.27
N CYS A 527 -43.72 5.81 13.18
CA CYS A 527 -43.51 6.37 11.85
C CYS A 527 -44.82 6.73 11.19
N ASP A 528 -44.83 7.80 10.37
CA ASP A 528 -46.05 8.23 9.66
C ASP A 528 -46.40 7.23 8.53
N THR A 529 -45.38 6.64 7.90
CA THR A 529 -45.55 5.66 6.83
C THR A 529 -44.53 4.53 6.99
N VAL A 530 -44.98 3.29 6.89
CA VAL A 530 -44.12 2.11 6.94
C VAL A 530 -44.09 1.42 5.59
N LEU A 531 -42.91 1.20 5.04
CA LEU A 531 -42.70 0.52 3.77
C LEU A 531 -41.93 -0.80 4.02
N ASP A 532 -42.43 -1.89 3.46
CA ASP A 532 -41.66 -3.15 3.42
C ASP A 532 -40.78 -3.16 2.17
N ILE A 533 -39.49 -3.45 2.34
CA ILE A 533 -38.55 -3.51 1.22
C ILE A 533 -39.00 -4.52 0.14
N CYS A 534 -39.70 -5.57 0.51
CA CYS A 534 -40.21 -6.55 -0.43
C CYS A 534 -41.39 -6.04 -1.24
N SER A 535 -42.23 -5.15 -0.68
CA SER A 535 -43.42 -4.60 -1.36
C SER A 535 -43.05 -3.55 -2.42
N ILE A 536 -41.91 -2.88 -2.27
CA ILE A 536 -41.44 -1.85 -3.21
C ILE A 536 -40.56 -2.43 -4.33
N GLN A 537 -40.32 -3.75 -4.32
CA GLN A 537 -39.61 -4.48 -5.38
C GLN A 537 -40.59 -5.25 -6.24
N ASN A 538 -40.43 -5.23 -7.56
CA ASN A 538 -41.22 -6.06 -8.45
C ASN A 538 -40.89 -7.54 -8.28
N SER A 539 -41.88 -8.34 -7.93
CA SER A 539 -41.76 -9.76 -7.61
C SER A 539 -41.73 -10.71 -8.83
N ASN A 540 -41.48 -10.22 -10.04
CA ASN A 540 -41.27 -11.10 -11.18
C ASN A 540 -39.83 -11.62 -11.21
N PRO A 541 -39.62 -12.92 -10.96
CA PRO A 541 -38.33 -13.56 -11.22
C PRO A 541 -38.21 -13.79 -12.74
N ASP A 542 -37.29 -13.07 -13.42
CA ASP A 542 -36.74 -13.49 -14.69
C ASP A 542 -35.51 -14.34 -14.47
#